data_08197f8b91cba864e4828f6cfb369bb2
#
_entry.id   08197f8b91cba864e4828f6cfb369bb2
#
_cell.length_a   1.000
_cell.length_b   1.000
_cell.length_c   1.000
_cell.angle_alpha   90.00
_cell.angle_beta   90.00
_cell.angle_gamma   90.00
#
_symmetry.space_group_name_H-M   'P 1'
#
loop_
_entity.id
_entity.type
_entity.pdbx_description
1 polymer ?
#
loop_
_entity_poly.entity_id
_entity_poly.type
_entity_poly.pdbx_seq_one_letter_code
_entity_poly.pdbx_strand_id
1 'polypeptide(L)'
;MNESIQKAKALFAPVPHVQLGFFPTPFYKLDNMSKALGVNLYIKRDDFTGMNLFGGNKIRKLEFLLGDAVAKGCKAVVTYGATQSNHAMETVSACRRCGLEPILYLTAVVKPDKEDVRANLLLDQVMGAEIHIVDIEPGETEDDAEARSFIMGAKHAAELTASGTPCYDVPMGGASHVGSIGFANGFVELAEQMDAMGLTAD
;
A
#
# COMPACT_ATOMS: atom_id res chain seq x y z
N MET A 1 17.68 -21.34 13.01
CA MET A 1 16.44 -20.62 12.64
C MET A 1 15.29 -21.16 13.48
N ASN A 2 14.57 -20.29 14.17
CA ASN A 2 13.51 -20.65 15.12
C ASN A 2 12.36 -21.41 14.39
N GLU A 3 11.92 -22.55 14.95
CA GLU A 3 10.86 -23.41 14.38
C GLU A 3 9.54 -22.63 14.18
N SER A 4 9.21 -21.71 15.09
CA SER A 4 8.03 -20.85 14.98
C SER A 4 8.08 -19.93 13.77
N ILE A 5 9.25 -19.40 13.43
CA ILE A 5 9.45 -18.56 12.23
C ILE A 5 9.23 -19.39 10.96
N GLN A 6 9.75 -20.62 10.90
CA GLN A 6 9.54 -21.51 9.76
C GLN A 6 8.06 -21.87 9.57
N LYS A 7 7.36 -22.17 10.67
CA LYS A 7 5.90 -22.42 10.63
C LYS A 7 5.14 -21.21 10.13
N ALA A 8 5.48 -20.00 10.61
CA ALA A 8 4.84 -18.77 10.15
C ALA A 8 5.07 -18.51 8.65
N LYS A 9 6.28 -18.70 8.14
CA LYS A 9 6.57 -18.61 6.69
C LYS A 9 5.74 -19.58 5.87
N ALA A 10 5.61 -20.80 6.32
CA ALA A 10 4.83 -21.82 5.63
C ALA A 10 3.34 -21.46 5.50
N LEU A 11 2.80 -20.64 6.42
CA LEU A 11 1.41 -20.16 6.33
C LEU A 11 1.22 -19.14 5.19
N PHE A 12 2.22 -18.33 4.90
CA PHE A 12 2.11 -17.29 3.86
C PHE A 12 2.52 -17.78 2.47
N ALA A 13 3.33 -18.84 2.38
CA ALA A 13 3.84 -19.34 1.10
C ALA A 13 2.75 -19.67 0.04
N PRO A 14 1.57 -20.25 0.39
CA PRO A 14 0.52 -20.53 -0.57
C PRO A 14 -0.34 -19.32 -0.95
N VAL A 15 -0.20 -18.18 -0.26
CA VAL A 15 -1.02 -16.99 -0.52
C VAL A 15 -0.55 -16.31 -1.81
N PRO A 16 -1.44 -16.04 -2.77
CA PRO A 16 -1.07 -15.32 -3.99
C PRO A 16 -0.39 -13.99 -3.67
N HIS A 17 0.79 -13.76 -4.24
CA HIS A 17 1.51 -12.50 -4.09
C HIS A 17 2.36 -12.20 -5.33
N VAL A 18 2.69 -10.94 -5.52
CA VAL A 18 3.57 -10.43 -6.58
C VAL A 18 4.78 -9.76 -5.97
N GLN A 19 5.92 -9.82 -6.62
CA GLN A 19 7.13 -9.16 -6.11
C GLN A 19 7.14 -7.70 -6.54
N LEU A 20 6.94 -6.80 -5.57
CA LEU A 20 6.94 -5.35 -5.77
C LEU A 20 8.09 -4.66 -5.05
N GLY A 21 8.59 -5.24 -3.97
CA GLY A 21 9.59 -4.65 -3.11
C GLY A 21 10.92 -5.38 -3.07
N PHE A 22 11.93 -4.71 -2.51
CA PHE A 22 13.20 -5.31 -2.10
C PHE A 22 13.10 -5.74 -0.64
N PHE A 23 13.09 -7.04 -0.41
CA PHE A 23 13.05 -7.63 0.92
C PHE A 23 14.21 -8.61 1.12
N PRO A 24 14.74 -8.76 2.34
CA PRO A 24 14.34 -8.04 3.56
C PRO A 24 14.78 -6.58 3.54
N THR A 25 13.95 -5.68 4.10
CA THR A 25 14.37 -4.28 4.29
C THR A 25 15.43 -4.17 5.39
N PRO A 26 16.29 -3.13 5.38
CA PRO A 26 17.32 -2.95 6.38
C PRO A 26 16.73 -2.89 7.81
N PHE A 27 17.43 -3.52 8.74
CA PHE A 27 17.13 -3.49 10.17
C PHE A 27 18.43 -3.27 10.95
N TYR A 28 18.49 -2.18 11.72
CA TYR A 28 19.71 -1.82 12.46
C TYR A 28 19.43 -0.94 13.67
N LYS A 29 20.42 -0.85 14.57
CA LYS A 29 20.35 -0.04 15.78
C LYS A 29 20.53 1.45 15.47
N LEU A 30 19.75 2.29 16.15
CA LEU A 30 19.88 3.75 16.14
C LEU A 30 20.74 4.19 17.33
N ASP A 31 22.07 4.24 17.17
CA ASP A 31 23.02 4.44 18.27
C ASP A 31 22.81 5.76 19.02
N ASN A 32 22.66 6.88 18.30
CA ASN A 32 22.48 8.19 18.93
C ASN A 32 21.16 8.28 19.72
N MET A 33 20.07 7.77 19.16
CA MET A 33 18.79 7.75 19.86
C MET A 33 18.80 6.77 21.03
N SER A 34 19.40 5.61 20.85
CA SER A 34 19.58 4.61 21.92
C SER A 34 20.29 5.24 23.12
N LYS A 35 21.39 5.97 22.87
CA LYS A 35 22.14 6.66 23.91
C LYS A 35 21.33 7.77 24.61
N ALA A 36 20.59 8.55 23.83
CA ALA A 36 19.78 9.65 24.36
C ALA A 36 18.61 9.15 25.23
N LEU A 37 18.01 8.02 24.86
CA LEU A 37 16.85 7.44 25.55
C LEU A 37 17.20 6.40 26.62
N GLY A 38 18.47 5.95 26.68
CA GLY A 38 18.91 4.93 27.63
C GLY A 38 18.36 3.51 27.34
N VAL A 39 17.94 3.25 26.10
CA VAL A 39 17.39 1.96 25.64
C VAL A 39 18.04 1.52 24.34
N ASN A 40 17.95 0.23 24.00
CA ASN A 40 18.37 -0.23 22.68
C ASN A 40 17.22 -0.04 21.67
N LEU A 41 17.32 1.00 20.86
CA LEU A 41 16.33 1.31 19.83
C LEU A 41 16.81 0.84 18.46
N TYR A 42 15.96 0.10 17.75
CA TYR A 42 16.20 -0.38 16.40
C TYR A 42 15.17 0.17 15.43
N ILE A 43 15.53 0.24 14.15
CA ILE A 43 14.63 0.67 13.09
C ILE A 43 14.55 -0.38 11.98
N LYS A 44 13.32 -0.67 11.53
CA LYS A 44 13.01 -1.43 10.33
C LYS A 44 12.68 -0.44 9.21
N ARG A 45 13.49 -0.42 8.15
CA ARG A 45 13.47 0.63 7.11
C ARG A 45 12.50 0.27 5.97
N ASP A 46 11.20 0.32 6.24
CA ASP A 46 10.18 0.06 5.22
C ASP A 46 9.98 1.22 4.23
N ASP A 47 10.65 2.33 4.43
CA ASP A 47 10.87 3.37 3.43
C ASP A 47 11.78 2.93 2.28
N PHE A 48 12.53 1.83 2.43
CA PHE A 48 13.41 1.25 1.41
C PHE A 48 12.80 0.02 0.71
N THR A 49 11.50 -0.17 0.76
CA THR A 49 10.84 -1.31 0.11
C THR A 49 10.82 -1.22 -1.41
N GLY A 50 10.88 -0.02 -1.99
CA GLY A 50 10.56 0.19 -3.40
C GLY A 50 11.56 -0.42 -4.37
N MET A 51 11.10 -1.21 -5.32
CA MET A 51 11.87 -1.61 -6.51
C MET A 51 11.96 -0.51 -7.56
N ASN A 52 11.10 0.49 -7.46
CA ASN A 52 11.08 1.70 -8.26
C ASN A 52 11.45 2.90 -7.38
N LEU A 53 11.29 4.12 -7.88
CA LEU A 53 11.50 5.35 -7.11
C LEU A 53 10.51 5.51 -5.94
N PHE A 54 9.43 4.75 -5.95
CA PHE A 54 8.28 4.91 -5.06
C PHE A 54 8.10 3.66 -4.20
N GLY A 55 8.78 3.65 -3.06
CA GLY A 55 8.62 2.65 -2.02
C GLY A 55 7.97 3.24 -0.78
N GLY A 56 7.57 2.36 0.11
CA GLY A 56 6.97 2.70 1.39
C GLY A 56 6.35 1.48 2.04
N ASN A 57 5.76 1.66 3.20
CA ASN A 57 5.19 0.56 3.97
C ASN A 57 3.97 -0.11 3.29
N LYS A 58 3.32 0.58 2.34
CA LYS A 58 2.16 0.04 1.63
C LYS A 58 2.55 -1.06 0.64
N ILE A 59 3.78 -1.07 0.15
CA ILE A 59 4.29 -2.11 -0.74
C ILE A 59 4.10 -3.51 -0.11
N ARG A 60 4.31 -3.66 1.19
CA ARG A 60 4.05 -4.95 1.88
C ARG A 60 2.62 -5.44 1.71
N LYS A 61 1.64 -4.54 1.82
CA LYS A 61 0.22 -4.86 1.61
C LYS A 61 -0.09 -5.11 0.14
N LEU A 62 0.48 -4.27 -0.74
CA LEU A 62 0.21 -4.30 -2.16
C LEU A 62 0.73 -5.57 -2.84
N GLU A 63 1.82 -6.18 -2.34
CA GLU A 63 2.28 -7.49 -2.85
C GLU A 63 1.17 -8.54 -2.78
N PHE A 64 0.43 -8.60 -1.69
CA PHE A 64 -0.65 -9.57 -1.50
C PHE A 64 -1.97 -9.12 -2.16
N LEU A 65 -2.31 -7.83 -2.06
CA LEU A 65 -3.53 -7.28 -2.68
C LEU A 65 -3.49 -7.42 -4.21
N LEU A 66 -2.38 -7.04 -4.84
CA LEU A 66 -2.24 -7.19 -6.29
C LEU A 66 -1.98 -8.63 -6.70
N GLY A 67 -1.36 -9.44 -5.85
CA GLY A 67 -1.27 -10.89 -6.06
C GLY A 67 -2.65 -11.53 -6.14
N ASP A 68 -3.56 -11.18 -5.22
CA ASP A 68 -4.96 -11.63 -5.23
C ASP A 68 -5.72 -11.10 -6.46
N ALA A 69 -5.53 -9.81 -6.80
CA ALA A 69 -6.13 -9.21 -8.00
C ALA A 69 -5.70 -9.94 -9.29
N VAL A 70 -4.41 -10.21 -9.45
CA VAL A 70 -3.85 -10.95 -10.61
C VAL A 70 -4.38 -12.38 -10.64
N ALA A 71 -4.39 -13.07 -9.50
CA ALA A 71 -4.91 -14.45 -9.40
C ALA A 71 -6.41 -14.53 -9.77
N LYS A 72 -7.18 -13.47 -9.50
CA LYS A 72 -8.60 -13.34 -9.89
C LYS A 72 -8.79 -12.89 -11.35
N GLY A 73 -7.71 -12.64 -12.08
CA GLY A 73 -7.78 -12.19 -13.49
C GLY A 73 -8.24 -10.75 -13.66
N CYS A 74 -8.15 -9.91 -12.63
CA CYS A 74 -8.49 -8.50 -12.71
C CYS A 74 -7.61 -7.76 -13.72
N LYS A 75 -8.16 -6.71 -14.31
CA LYS A 75 -7.49 -5.85 -15.29
C LYS A 75 -7.32 -4.42 -14.77
N ALA A 76 -8.16 -4.01 -13.84
CA ALA A 76 -8.13 -2.71 -13.22
C ALA A 76 -8.16 -2.83 -11.68
N VAL A 77 -7.71 -1.77 -11.02
CA VAL A 77 -7.72 -1.64 -9.56
C VAL A 77 -8.27 -0.26 -9.23
N VAL A 78 -9.31 -0.21 -8.42
CA VAL A 78 -9.80 1.02 -7.81
C VAL A 78 -9.23 1.14 -6.41
N THR A 79 -8.81 2.35 -6.01
CA THR A 79 -8.45 2.65 -4.62
C THR A 79 -8.76 4.10 -4.26
N TYR A 80 -8.57 4.43 -2.99
CA TYR A 80 -9.06 5.66 -2.35
C TYR A 80 -7.96 6.32 -1.51
N GLY A 81 -8.09 7.63 -1.32
CA GLY A 81 -7.20 8.39 -0.44
C GLY A 81 -7.41 9.89 -0.58
N ALA A 82 -6.60 10.68 0.13
CA ALA A 82 -6.48 12.10 -0.12
C ALA A 82 -5.61 12.37 -1.35
N THR A 83 -5.66 13.59 -1.90
CA THR A 83 -4.91 14.00 -3.11
C THR A 83 -3.39 13.83 -3.01
N GLN A 84 -2.84 13.73 -1.79
CA GLN A 84 -1.40 13.49 -1.55
C GLN A 84 -1.13 12.14 -0.87
N SER A 85 -2.04 11.17 -1.04
CA SER A 85 -1.93 9.85 -0.43
C SER A 85 -0.72 9.07 -0.94
N ASN A 86 0.18 8.67 -0.04
CA ASN A 86 1.26 7.72 -0.37
C ASN A 86 0.70 6.36 -0.77
N HIS A 87 -0.42 5.94 -0.16
CA HIS A 87 -1.06 4.68 -0.53
C HIS A 87 -1.55 4.70 -1.99
N ALA A 88 -2.21 5.76 -2.41
CA ALA A 88 -2.69 5.90 -3.79
C ALA A 88 -1.52 5.84 -4.77
N MET A 89 -0.49 6.65 -4.56
CA MET A 89 0.70 6.71 -5.40
C MET A 89 1.45 5.36 -5.47
N GLU A 90 1.69 4.71 -4.33
CA GLU A 90 2.31 3.37 -4.30
C GLU A 90 1.44 2.35 -5.04
N THR A 91 0.10 2.44 -4.93
CA THR A 91 -0.84 1.56 -5.66
C THR A 91 -0.75 1.77 -7.16
N VAL A 92 -0.69 3.01 -7.64
CA VAL A 92 -0.51 3.32 -9.08
C VAL A 92 0.77 2.71 -9.61
N SER A 93 1.90 2.95 -8.94
CA SER A 93 3.20 2.38 -9.31
C SER A 93 3.17 0.85 -9.35
N ALA A 94 2.56 0.22 -8.35
CA ALA A 94 2.44 -1.24 -8.26
C ALA A 94 1.52 -1.81 -9.35
N CYS A 95 0.39 -1.16 -9.65
CA CYS A 95 -0.51 -1.56 -10.73
C CYS A 95 0.21 -1.55 -12.08
N ARG A 96 0.94 -0.48 -12.40
CA ARG A 96 1.69 -0.40 -13.66
C ARG A 96 2.72 -1.51 -13.79
N ARG A 97 3.40 -1.87 -12.70
CA ARG A 97 4.30 -3.02 -12.69
C ARG A 97 3.59 -4.35 -12.96
N CYS A 98 2.36 -4.51 -12.50
CA CYS A 98 1.56 -5.72 -12.68
C CYS A 98 0.75 -5.75 -13.99
N GLY A 99 0.80 -4.70 -14.81
CA GLY A 99 0.00 -4.57 -16.03
C GLY A 99 -1.50 -4.35 -15.74
N LEU A 100 -1.81 -3.75 -14.59
CA LEU A 100 -3.16 -3.39 -14.17
C LEU A 100 -3.41 -1.89 -14.36
N GLU A 101 -4.65 -1.51 -14.70
CA GLU A 101 -5.05 -0.12 -14.85
C GLU A 101 -5.43 0.46 -13.48
N PRO A 102 -4.71 1.50 -12.98
CA PRO A 102 -5.04 2.14 -11.71
C PRO A 102 -6.10 3.22 -11.85
N ILE A 103 -7.09 3.18 -10.97
CA ILE A 103 -8.19 4.15 -10.89
C ILE A 103 -8.24 4.68 -9.46
N LEU A 104 -8.17 6.00 -9.30
CA LEU A 104 -8.11 6.67 -8.02
C LEU A 104 -9.35 7.51 -7.76
N TYR A 105 -9.94 7.38 -6.59
CA TYR A 105 -10.93 8.29 -6.04
C TYR A 105 -10.30 9.06 -4.88
N LEU A 106 -9.93 10.32 -5.13
CA LEU A 106 -9.14 11.12 -4.20
C LEU A 106 -9.98 12.24 -3.59
N THR A 107 -10.19 12.19 -2.28
CA THR A 107 -10.86 13.24 -1.52
C THR A 107 -9.97 14.47 -1.40
N ALA A 108 -10.47 15.63 -1.78
CA ALA A 108 -9.76 16.89 -1.79
C ALA A 108 -10.16 17.77 -0.59
N VAL A 109 -9.38 17.73 0.48
CA VAL A 109 -9.50 18.71 1.60
C VAL A 109 -9.19 20.12 1.10
N VAL A 110 -8.20 20.24 0.23
CA VAL A 110 -7.91 21.44 -0.53
C VAL A 110 -7.97 21.10 -2.01
N LYS A 111 -8.82 21.81 -2.76
CA LYS A 111 -8.98 21.56 -4.18
C LYS A 111 -7.66 21.76 -4.92
N PRO A 112 -7.16 20.75 -5.64
CA PRO A 112 -5.92 20.88 -6.39
C PRO A 112 -6.06 21.96 -7.49
N ASP A 113 -5.02 22.77 -7.63
CA ASP A 113 -4.89 23.65 -8.78
C ASP A 113 -4.56 22.80 -10.02
N LYS A 114 -5.35 22.93 -11.07
CA LYS A 114 -5.14 22.20 -12.32
C LYS A 114 -3.90 22.63 -13.09
N GLU A 115 -3.42 23.85 -12.85
CA GLU A 115 -2.23 24.40 -13.49
C GLU A 115 -0.96 24.17 -12.67
N ASP A 116 -1.09 23.77 -11.39
CA ASP A 116 0.01 23.54 -10.47
C ASP A 116 -0.15 22.22 -9.69
N VAL A 117 -0.20 21.13 -10.43
CA VAL A 117 -0.25 19.78 -9.85
C VAL A 117 1.12 19.39 -9.30
N ARG A 118 1.16 18.92 -8.07
CA ARG A 118 2.41 18.67 -7.33
C ARG A 118 2.44 17.31 -6.63
N ALA A 119 3.65 16.90 -6.26
CA ALA A 119 3.98 15.76 -5.41
C ALA A 119 3.26 14.47 -5.85
N ASN A 120 2.57 13.75 -4.95
CA ASN A 120 1.99 12.45 -5.27
C ASN A 120 0.93 12.54 -6.38
N LEU A 121 0.09 13.56 -6.38
CA LEU A 121 -0.92 13.74 -7.43
C LEU A 121 -0.27 13.90 -8.83
N LEU A 122 0.86 14.61 -8.93
CA LEU A 122 1.62 14.71 -10.17
C LEU A 122 2.19 13.35 -10.58
N LEU A 123 2.71 12.58 -9.64
CA LEU A 123 3.24 11.24 -9.91
C LEU A 123 2.13 10.29 -10.39
N ASP A 124 0.95 10.35 -9.80
CA ASP A 124 -0.22 9.58 -10.22
C ASP A 124 -0.61 9.89 -11.66
N GLN A 125 -0.61 11.18 -12.04
CA GLN A 125 -0.87 11.61 -13.42
C GLN A 125 0.22 11.14 -14.39
N VAL A 126 1.50 11.32 -14.03
CA VAL A 126 2.65 10.92 -14.87
C VAL A 126 2.65 9.40 -15.11
N MET A 127 2.28 8.63 -14.10
CA MET A 127 2.13 7.17 -14.21
C MET A 127 0.84 6.74 -14.94
N GLY A 128 -0.01 7.69 -15.33
CA GLY A 128 -1.19 7.47 -16.16
C GLY A 128 -2.39 6.89 -15.40
N ALA A 129 -2.54 7.18 -14.12
CA ALA A 129 -3.74 6.79 -13.37
C ALA A 129 -4.98 7.50 -13.90
N GLU A 130 -6.11 6.82 -13.90
CA GLU A 130 -7.42 7.46 -14.00
C GLU A 130 -7.74 8.08 -12.64
N ILE A 131 -7.94 9.41 -12.60
CA ILE A 131 -8.07 10.15 -11.33
C ILE A 131 -9.41 10.87 -11.27
N HIS A 132 -10.18 10.56 -10.23
CA HIS A 132 -11.42 11.22 -9.85
C HIS A 132 -11.19 12.01 -8.56
N ILE A 133 -11.25 13.34 -8.66
CA ILE A 133 -11.19 14.21 -7.49
C ILE A 133 -12.60 14.36 -6.91
N VAL A 134 -12.73 14.05 -5.63
CA VAL A 134 -13.98 14.16 -4.87
C VAL A 134 -13.85 15.37 -3.95
N ASP A 135 -14.41 16.51 -4.37
CA ASP A 135 -14.42 17.74 -3.59
C ASP A 135 -15.32 17.57 -2.34
N ILE A 136 -15.00 18.26 -1.24
CA ILE A 136 -15.89 18.39 -0.09
C ILE A 136 -16.98 19.39 -0.45
N GLU A 137 -18.25 18.98 -0.42
CA GLU A 137 -19.37 19.83 -0.76
C GLU A 137 -19.77 20.75 0.41
N PRO A 138 -20.47 21.87 0.13
CA PRO A 138 -20.92 22.77 1.18
C PRO A 138 -21.77 22.05 2.24
N GLY A 139 -21.29 22.00 3.49
CA GLY A 139 -21.94 21.33 4.61
C GLY A 139 -21.51 19.88 4.84
N GLU A 140 -20.68 19.32 3.98
CA GLU A 140 -20.05 18.02 4.21
C GLU A 140 -18.83 18.14 5.10
N THR A 141 -18.56 17.07 5.86
CA THR A 141 -17.27 16.82 6.50
C THR A 141 -16.30 16.10 5.54
N GLU A 142 -15.04 16.00 5.91
CA GLU A 142 -14.06 15.17 5.19
C GLU A 142 -14.50 13.69 5.15
N ASP A 143 -15.01 13.17 6.27
CA ASP A 143 -15.51 11.81 6.39
C ASP A 143 -16.71 11.53 5.44
N ASP A 144 -17.61 12.52 5.27
CA ASP A 144 -18.75 12.40 4.34
C ASP A 144 -18.27 12.30 2.88
N ALA A 145 -17.32 13.15 2.50
CA ALA A 145 -16.73 13.13 1.16
C ALA A 145 -15.93 11.84 0.92
N GLU A 146 -15.23 11.33 1.94
CA GLU A 146 -14.54 10.05 1.87
C GLU A 146 -15.54 8.90 1.69
N ALA A 147 -16.61 8.85 2.48
CA ALA A 147 -17.66 7.84 2.32
C ALA A 147 -18.30 7.88 0.93
N ARG A 148 -18.53 9.09 0.39
CA ARG A 148 -19.02 9.28 -0.98
C ARG A 148 -18.01 8.78 -2.01
N SER A 149 -16.72 8.99 -1.82
CA SER A 149 -15.67 8.48 -2.69
C SER A 149 -15.69 6.95 -2.78
N PHE A 150 -15.89 6.26 -1.66
CA PHE A 150 -16.01 4.80 -1.62
C PHE A 150 -17.23 4.30 -2.41
N ILE A 151 -18.39 4.96 -2.25
CA ILE A 151 -19.60 4.59 -2.99
C ILE A 151 -19.38 4.75 -4.50
N MET A 152 -18.78 5.87 -4.92
CA MET A 152 -18.48 6.15 -6.32
C MET A 152 -17.50 5.15 -6.92
N GLY A 153 -16.40 4.87 -6.23
CA GLY A 153 -15.39 3.94 -6.71
C GLY A 153 -15.89 2.49 -6.76
N ALA A 154 -16.60 2.04 -5.73
CA ALA A 154 -17.20 0.70 -5.72
C ALA A 154 -18.22 0.51 -6.85
N LYS A 155 -19.04 1.54 -7.14
CA LYS A 155 -19.95 1.54 -8.29
C LYS A 155 -19.21 1.44 -9.61
N HIS A 156 -18.15 2.24 -9.79
CA HIS A 156 -17.32 2.20 -10.99
C HIS A 156 -16.66 0.82 -11.19
N ALA A 157 -16.10 0.24 -10.13
CA ALA A 157 -15.52 -1.10 -10.17
C ALA A 157 -16.54 -2.17 -10.59
N ALA A 158 -17.78 -2.07 -10.10
CA ALA A 158 -18.86 -2.97 -10.47
C ALA A 158 -19.26 -2.80 -11.96
N GLU A 159 -19.38 -1.56 -12.44
CA GLU A 159 -19.71 -1.24 -13.84
C GLU A 159 -18.62 -1.75 -14.81
N LEU A 160 -17.34 -1.54 -14.49
CA LEU A 160 -16.21 -2.09 -15.26
C LEU A 160 -16.27 -3.60 -15.33
N THR A 161 -16.49 -4.25 -14.20
CA THR A 161 -16.59 -5.71 -14.13
C THR A 161 -17.77 -6.23 -14.96
N ALA A 162 -18.91 -5.58 -14.89
CA ALA A 162 -20.10 -5.94 -15.67
C ALA A 162 -19.88 -5.73 -17.19
N SER A 163 -19.05 -4.77 -17.59
CA SER A 163 -18.68 -4.52 -18.97
C SER A 163 -17.56 -5.43 -19.52
N GLY A 164 -17.06 -6.37 -18.72
CA GLY A 164 -16.03 -7.33 -19.15
C GLY A 164 -14.59 -6.93 -18.79
N THR A 165 -14.42 -5.89 -17.95
CA THR A 165 -13.13 -5.48 -17.38
C THR A 165 -13.12 -5.76 -15.87
N PRO A 166 -12.73 -6.96 -15.41
CA PRO A 166 -12.72 -7.28 -13.99
C PRO A 166 -11.87 -6.29 -13.20
N CYS A 167 -12.48 -5.65 -12.22
CA CYS A 167 -11.86 -4.62 -11.39
C CYS A 167 -11.75 -5.08 -9.94
N TYR A 168 -10.59 -4.84 -9.32
CA TYR A 168 -10.32 -5.15 -7.93
C TYR A 168 -10.45 -3.88 -7.09
N ASP A 169 -11.25 -3.94 -6.05
CA ASP A 169 -11.45 -2.82 -5.12
C ASP A 169 -10.48 -2.96 -3.94
N VAL A 170 -9.52 -2.04 -3.83
CA VAL A 170 -8.56 -1.95 -2.75
C VAL A 170 -9.01 -0.86 -1.78
N PRO A 171 -9.39 -1.20 -0.55
CA PRO A 171 -9.81 -0.18 0.42
C PRO A 171 -8.68 0.79 0.74
N MET A 172 -9.03 1.97 1.21
CA MET A 172 -8.08 3.02 1.57
C MET A 172 -6.98 2.50 2.50
N GLY A 173 -5.72 2.84 2.19
CA GLY A 173 -4.56 2.34 2.93
C GLY A 173 -4.32 0.82 2.81
N GLY A 174 -5.06 0.10 1.94
CA GLY A 174 -5.01 -1.36 1.82
C GLY A 174 -5.48 -2.08 3.09
N ALA A 175 -6.42 -1.47 3.85
CA ALA A 175 -6.89 -1.98 5.14
C ALA A 175 -7.91 -3.12 4.94
N SER A 176 -7.41 -4.34 4.75
CA SER A 176 -8.22 -5.56 4.55
C SER A 176 -7.52 -6.78 5.13
N HIS A 177 -8.21 -7.92 5.18
CA HIS A 177 -7.60 -9.19 5.59
C HIS A 177 -6.39 -9.54 4.71
N VAL A 178 -6.52 -9.41 3.38
CA VAL A 178 -5.45 -9.70 2.42
C VAL A 178 -4.28 -8.72 2.64
N GLY A 179 -4.55 -7.41 2.74
CA GLY A 179 -3.49 -6.42 2.98
C GLY A 179 -2.77 -6.61 4.30
N SER A 180 -3.45 -7.10 5.34
CA SER A 180 -2.84 -7.37 6.65
C SER A 180 -1.81 -8.49 6.61
N ILE A 181 -1.93 -9.45 5.68
CA ILE A 181 -0.94 -10.52 5.47
C ILE A 181 0.43 -9.93 5.17
N GLY A 182 0.50 -8.82 4.42
CA GLY A 182 1.76 -8.16 4.09
C GLY A 182 2.53 -7.69 5.33
N PHE A 183 1.85 -7.14 6.33
CA PHE A 183 2.49 -6.77 7.60
C PHE A 183 2.79 -7.98 8.47
N ALA A 184 1.94 -9.01 8.48
CA ALA A 184 2.23 -10.25 9.19
C ALA A 184 3.49 -10.92 8.63
N ASN A 185 3.64 -10.97 7.29
CA ASN A 185 4.85 -11.45 6.63
C ASN A 185 6.07 -10.56 6.95
N GLY A 186 5.90 -9.24 7.00
CA GLY A 186 6.94 -8.29 7.42
C GLY A 186 7.39 -8.49 8.87
N PHE A 187 6.46 -8.87 9.75
CA PHE A 187 6.80 -9.22 11.13
C PHE A 187 7.65 -10.51 11.22
N VAL A 188 7.34 -11.52 10.39
CA VAL A 188 8.14 -12.73 10.30
C VAL A 188 9.56 -12.43 9.80
N GLU A 189 9.70 -11.56 8.81
CA GLU A 189 10.98 -11.05 8.33
C GLU A 189 11.78 -10.34 9.44
N LEU A 190 11.12 -9.49 10.22
CA LEU A 190 11.72 -8.82 11.37
C LEU A 190 12.19 -9.84 12.41
N ALA A 191 11.36 -10.83 12.74
CA ALA A 191 11.71 -11.88 13.69
C ALA A 191 12.96 -12.69 13.25
N GLU A 192 13.10 -12.96 11.94
CA GLU A 192 14.32 -13.60 11.40
C GLU A 192 15.56 -12.73 11.56
N GLN A 193 15.44 -11.43 11.27
CA GLN A 193 16.56 -10.51 11.43
C GLN A 193 16.97 -10.36 12.90
N MET A 194 16.00 -10.34 13.83
CA MET A 194 16.26 -10.32 15.27
C MET A 194 16.94 -11.62 15.73
N ASP A 195 16.44 -12.79 15.31
CA ASP A 195 17.04 -14.11 15.63
C ASP A 195 18.50 -14.17 15.14
N ALA A 196 18.75 -13.70 13.90
CA ALA A 196 20.09 -13.66 13.33
C ALA A 196 21.07 -12.72 14.08
N MET A 197 20.55 -11.70 14.74
CA MET A 197 21.31 -10.74 15.56
C MET A 197 21.38 -11.14 17.04
N GLY A 198 20.73 -12.22 17.45
CA GLY A 198 20.62 -12.64 18.86
C GLY A 198 19.85 -11.66 19.72
N LEU A 199 18.87 -10.97 19.15
CA LEU A 199 18.04 -9.98 19.84
C LEU A 199 16.74 -10.60 20.34
N THR A 200 16.30 -10.14 21.51
CA THR A 200 14.94 -10.36 22.04
C THR A 200 14.22 -9.02 22.14
N ALA A 201 12.89 -9.00 21.92
CA ALA A 201 12.06 -7.84 22.20
C ALA A 201 11.67 -7.86 23.68
N ASP A 202 11.81 -6.72 24.35
CA ASP A 202 11.33 -6.48 25.71
C ASP A 202 9.99 -5.72 25.67
#